data_3f10aa7da3b818d3820b3d11bd94873d
#
_entry.id   3f10aa7da3b818d3820b3d11bd94873d
#
_cell.length_a   1.000
_cell.length_b   1.000
_cell.length_c   1.000
_cell.angle_alpha   90.00
_cell.angle_beta   90.00
_cell.angle_gamma   90.00
#
_symmetry.space_group_name_H-M   'P 1'
#
loop_
_entity.id
_entity.type
_entity.pdbx_description
1 polymer ?
#
loop_
_entity_poly.entity_id
_entity_poly.type
_entity_poly.pdbx_seq_one_letter_code
_entity_poly.pdbx_strand_id
1 'polypeptide(L)'
;YENFDPSLLGRERRIVIDKYTGKLAVEARLAEFDVHVTPEELAQIVEEIKHIGDEHKFLHDADIIDVAERVTGKMIDIFPKDINAIIMVAVESHVYTTSVVRRLKNLKQVSNVFELTGDYDITAYVKVPSTPDLNNFIEELRAMPGVKNTDTRVVLKKYAEISNS
;
A
#
# COMPACT_ATOMS: atom_id res chain seq x y z
N TYR A 1 -12.17 10.85 19.08
CA TYR A 1 -11.36 11.28 17.91
C TYR A 1 -10.70 10.04 17.33
N GLU A 2 -11.34 9.47 16.31
CA GLU A 2 -10.68 8.45 15.50
C GLU A 2 -9.62 9.14 14.67
N ASN A 3 -8.36 8.85 14.94
CA ASN A 3 -7.27 9.18 14.06
C ASN A 3 -7.46 8.39 12.76
N PHE A 4 -8.05 9.04 11.77
CA PHE A 4 -8.09 8.53 10.41
C PHE A 4 -6.64 8.41 9.94
N ASP A 5 -6.18 7.17 9.75
CA ASP A 5 -4.88 6.94 9.14
C ASP A 5 -4.96 7.36 7.66
N PRO A 6 -4.24 8.43 7.24
CA PRO A 6 -4.30 8.90 5.85
C PRO A 6 -3.84 7.86 4.83
N SER A 7 -3.13 6.82 5.27
CA SER A 7 -2.69 5.71 4.40
C SER A 7 -3.85 4.87 3.87
N LEU A 8 -4.99 4.86 4.59
CA LEU A 8 -6.21 4.17 4.18
C LEU A 8 -6.93 4.85 2.99
N LEU A 9 -6.59 6.10 2.68
CA LEU A 9 -7.20 6.88 1.60
C LEU A 9 -6.33 6.99 0.34
N GLY A 10 -5.26 6.19 0.23
CA GLY A 10 -4.31 6.31 -0.87
C GLY A 10 -3.59 7.67 -0.91
N ARG A 11 -3.68 8.45 0.17
CA ARG A 11 -2.94 9.68 0.33
C ARG A 11 -1.57 9.34 0.87
N GLU A 12 -0.57 9.47 0.02
CA GLU A 12 0.82 9.41 0.43
C GLU A 12 1.05 10.35 1.61
N ARG A 13 1.64 9.85 2.68
CA ARG A 13 2.20 10.72 3.73
C ARG A 13 3.29 11.55 3.08
N ARG A 14 3.01 12.81 2.82
CA ARG A 14 4.04 13.76 2.40
C ARG A 14 4.94 14.03 3.59
N ILE A 15 6.16 13.55 3.50
CA ILE A 15 7.19 13.99 4.42
C ILE A 15 7.67 15.32 3.87
N VAL A 16 7.40 16.38 4.61
CA VAL A 16 8.09 17.66 4.37
C VAL A 16 9.52 17.44 4.86
N ILE A 17 10.39 17.07 3.94
CA ILE A 17 11.82 17.08 4.22
C ILE A 17 12.26 18.51 4.07
N ASP A 18 12.31 19.20 5.18
CA ASP A 18 12.98 20.47 5.28
C ASP A 18 14.50 20.25 5.16
N LYS A 19 15.23 21.29 4.79
CA LYS A 19 16.68 21.38 4.68
C LYS A 19 17.47 20.76 5.85
N TYR A 20 16.75 20.47 6.93
CA TYR A 20 17.24 19.88 8.20
C TYR A 20 16.77 18.45 8.46
N THR A 21 16.20 17.75 7.46
CA THR A 21 15.83 16.34 7.66
C THR A 21 17.09 15.53 7.88
N GLY A 22 17.34 15.26 9.15
CA GLY A 22 18.54 14.59 9.57
C GLY A 22 18.56 13.10 9.21
N LYS A 23 19.74 12.52 9.24
CA LYS A 23 20.05 11.10 9.11
C LYS A 23 19.05 10.20 9.88
N LEU A 24 18.68 10.61 11.11
CA LEU A 24 17.74 9.87 11.96
C LEU A 24 16.33 9.76 11.40
N ALA A 25 15.83 10.79 10.70
CA ALA A 25 14.50 10.76 10.12
C ALA A 25 14.43 9.81 8.91
N VAL A 26 15.47 9.79 8.09
CA VAL A 26 15.59 8.87 6.95
C VAL A 26 15.73 7.43 7.46
N GLU A 27 16.57 7.20 8.44
CA GLU A 27 16.77 5.88 9.07
C GLU A 27 15.47 5.35 9.68
N ALA A 28 14.75 6.19 10.43
CA ALA A 28 13.46 5.82 11.01
C ALA A 28 12.42 5.49 9.93
N ARG A 29 12.41 6.21 8.82
CA ARG A 29 11.50 5.96 7.72
C ARG A 29 11.82 4.66 6.98
N LEU A 30 13.08 4.39 6.72
CA LEU A 30 13.52 3.12 6.15
C LEU A 30 13.17 1.94 7.06
N ALA A 31 13.30 2.12 8.38
CA ALA A 31 12.93 1.10 9.36
C ALA A 31 11.43 0.76 9.34
N GLU A 32 10.55 1.70 9.02
CA GLU A 32 9.12 1.43 8.85
C GLU A 32 8.84 0.47 7.68
N PHE A 33 9.71 0.44 6.68
CA PHE A 33 9.69 -0.50 5.55
C PHE A 33 10.56 -1.75 5.78
N ASP A 34 11.03 -1.96 7.01
CA ASP A 34 11.94 -3.05 7.38
C ASP A 34 13.26 -3.07 6.56
N VAL A 35 13.71 -1.89 6.15
CA VAL A 35 14.93 -1.69 5.39
C VAL A 35 16.08 -1.39 6.34
N HIS A 36 17.03 -2.30 6.38
CA HIS A 36 18.27 -2.15 7.16
C HIS A 36 19.43 -1.80 6.23
N VAL A 37 20.07 -0.70 6.48
CA VAL A 37 21.20 -0.17 5.70
C VAL A 37 22.44 0.00 6.57
N THR A 38 23.61 -0.10 5.97
CA THR A 38 24.86 0.22 6.67
C THR A 38 24.99 1.73 6.92
N PRO A 39 25.83 2.18 7.86
CA PRO A 39 26.07 3.61 8.08
C PRO A 39 26.56 4.35 6.83
N GLU A 40 27.33 3.68 5.97
CA GLU A 40 27.84 4.22 4.71
C GLU A 40 26.72 4.36 3.68
N GLU A 41 25.89 3.32 3.52
CA GLU A 41 24.69 3.37 2.65
C GLU A 41 23.71 4.45 3.11
N LEU A 42 23.48 4.57 4.41
CA LEU A 42 22.61 5.59 4.96
C LEU A 42 23.12 7.01 4.66
N ALA A 43 24.43 7.23 4.76
CA ALA A 43 25.04 8.52 4.43
C ALA A 43 24.85 8.88 2.96
N GLN A 44 25.00 7.92 2.04
CA GLN A 44 24.75 8.10 0.61
C GLN A 44 23.27 8.39 0.33
N ILE A 45 22.36 7.65 0.94
CA ILE A 45 20.91 7.86 0.80
C ILE A 45 20.52 9.25 1.26
N VAL A 46 21.02 9.70 2.42
CA VAL A 46 20.76 11.04 2.95
C VAL A 46 21.26 12.14 2.02
N GLU A 47 22.44 11.95 1.43
CA GLU A 47 23.01 12.92 0.50
C GLU A 47 22.18 13.03 -0.79
N GLU A 48 21.79 11.91 -1.39
CA GLU A 48 20.96 11.90 -2.58
C GLU A 48 19.55 12.49 -2.30
N ILE A 49 18.96 12.17 -1.15
CA ILE A 49 17.67 12.73 -0.74
C ILE A 49 17.74 14.25 -0.58
N LYS A 50 18.82 14.79 -0.02
CA LYS A 50 19.03 16.23 0.07
C LYS A 50 19.11 16.88 -1.30
N HIS A 51 19.80 16.24 -2.25
CA HIS A 51 19.87 16.72 -3.64
C HIS A 51 18.48 16.79 -4.29
N ILE A 52 17.67 15.75 -4.12
CA ILE A 52 16.30 15.71 -4.63
C ILE A 52 15.43 16.79 -3.93
N GLY A 53 15.61 16.97 -2.61
CA GLY A 53 14.91 17.99 -1.83
C GLY A 53 15.25 19.43 -2.21
N ASP A 54 16.46 19.67 -2.69
CA ASP A 54 16.88 20.99 -3.20
C ASP A 54 16.23 21.32 -4.56
N GLU A 55 15.92 20.28 -5.36
CA GLU A 55 15.25 20.43 -6.67
C GLU A 55 13.72 20.42 -6.54
N HIS A 56 13.18 19.67 -5.59
CA HIS A 56 11.74 19.51 -5.37
C HIS A 56 11.34 19.97 -3.95
N LYS A 57 10.24 20.71 -3.85
CA LYS A 57 9.74 21.21 -2.55
C LYS A 57 9.21 20.13 -1.60
N PHE A 58 8.96 18.91 -2.10
CA PHE A 58 8.37 17.82 -1.34
C PHE A 58 9.00 16.50 -1.75
N LEU A 59 9.30 15.66 -0.79
CA LEU A 59 9.73 14.29 -0.98
C LEU A 59 8.59 13.33 -0.59
N HIS A 60 8.43 12.29 -1.40
CA HIS A 60 7.49 11.20 -1.15
C HIS A 60 8.25 9.96 -0.65
N ASP A 61 7.53 9.05 0.00
CA ASP A 61 8.12 7.77 0.41
C ASP A 61 8.71 7.00 -0.78
N ALA A 62 8.08 7.10 -1.96
CA ALA A 62 8.57 6.51 -3.19
C ALA A 62 9.98 7.02 -3.56
N ASP A 63 10.29 8.29 -3.34
CA ASP A 63 11.61 8.87 -3.63
C ASP A 63 12.67 8.28 -2.68
N ILE A 64 12.33 8.11 -1.40
CA ILE A 64 13.22 7.51 -0.41
C ILE A 64 13.51 6.04 -0.74
N ILE A 65 12.47 5.29 -1.11
CA ILE A 65 12.58 3.88 -1.51
C ILE A 65 13.44 3.75 -2.77
N ASP A 66 13.19 4.56 -3.80
CA ASP A 66 13.95 4.54 -5.05
C ASP A 66 15.44 4.83 -4.84
N VAL A 67 15.76 5.82 -4.01
CA VAL A 67 17.15 6.11 -3.63
C VAL A 67 17.76 4.95 -2.85
N ALA A 68 17.03 4.38 -1.89
CA ALA A 68 17.52 3.25 -1.11
C ALA A 68 17.75 2.00 -1.98
N GLU A 69 16.88 1.70 -2.93
CA GLU A 69 17.05 0.61 -3.90
C GLU A 69 18.31 0.83 -4.77
N ARG A 70 18.53 2.06 -5.24
CA ARG A 70 19.71 2.42 -6.02
C ARG A 70 21.02 2.26 -5.25
N VAL A 71 21.04 2.75 -4.01
CA VAL A 71 22.27 2.71 -3.18
C VAL A 71 22.57 1.29 -2.71
N THR A 72 21.56 0.53 -2.30
CA THR A 72 21.73 -0.83 -1.77
C THR A 72 21.80 -1.90 -2.86
N GLY A 73 21.29 -1.62 -4.05
CA GLY A 73 21.13 -2.59 -5.13
C GLY A 73 20.06 -3.66 -4.84
N LYS A 74 19.21 -3.45 -3.84
CA LYS A 74 18.15 -4.38 -3.42
C LYS A 74 16.79 -3.81 -3.74
N MET A 75 15.88 -4.67 -4.20
CA MET A 75 14.46 -4.31 -4.33
C MET A 75 13.80 -4.33 -2.97
N ILE A 76 13.07 -3.27 -2.63
CA ILE A 76 12.43 -3.08 -1.32
C ILE A 76 10.95 -3.42 -1.40
N ASP A 77 10.49 -4.28 -0.50
CA ASP A 77 9.07 -4.57 -0.32
C ASP A 77 8.44 -3.44 0.50
N ILE A 78 7.54 -2.70 -0.10
CA ILE A 78 6.84 -1.60 0.59
C ILE A 78 5.68 -2.05 1.49
N PHE A 79 5.41 -3.35 1.55
CA PHE A 79 4.44 -3.96 2.46
C PHE A 79 5.08 -4.96 3.45
N PRO A 80 6.14 -4.58 4.18
CA PRO A 80 6.94 -5.56 4.93
C PRO A 80 6.22 -6.21 6.12
N LYS A 81 5.12 -5.62 6.61
CA LYS A 81 4.47 -6.03 7.87
C LYS A 81 3.08 -6.60 7.71
N ASP A 82 2.35 -6.20 6.67
CA ASP A 82 0.96 -6.56 6.47
C ASP A 82 0.79 -7.47 5.26
N ILE A 83 -0.26 -8.28 5.31
CA ILE A 83 -0.68 -9.06 4.15
C ILE A 83 -1.59 -8.21 3.29
N ASN A 84 -1.20 -8.05 2.05
CA ASN A 84 -1.97 -7.37 1.03
C ASN A 84 -2.50 -8.40 0.03
N ALA A 85 -3.75 -8.27 -0.33
CA ALA A 85 -4.40 -9.18 -1.25
C ALA A 85 -5.26 -8.42 -2.26
N ILE A 86 -5.34 -8.99 -3.46
CA ILE A 86 -6.29 -8.59 -4.49
C ILE A 86 -7.37 -9.65 -4.50
N ILE A 87 -8.62 -9.26 -4.23
CA ILE A 87 -9.74 -10.18 -4.23
C ILE A 87 -10.67 -9.82 -5.38
N MET A 88 -10.84 -10.79 -6.27
CA MET A 88 -11.79 -10.71 -7.37
C MET A 88 -13.13 -11.23 -6.90
N VAL A 89 -14.21 -10.53 -7.19
CA VAL A 89 -15.55 -10.88 -6.76
C VAL A 89 -16.48 -10.99 -7.96
N ALA A 90 -17.14 -12.12 -8.10
CA ALA A 90 -18.27 -12.29 -9.01
C ALA A 90 -19.57 -12.05 -8.22
N VAL A 91 -20.47 -11.26 -8.79
CA VAL A 91 -21.74 -10.88 -8.19
C VAL A 91 -22.87 -11.74 -8.78
N GLU A 92 -23.86 -12.10 -7.98
CA GLU A 92 -25.05 -12.81 -8.43
C GLU A 92 -25.81 -12.01 -9.50
N SER A 93 -26.30 -12.68 -10.54
CA SER A 93 -26.89 -12.04 -11.71
C SER A 93 -28.13 -11.19 -11.42
N HIS A 94 -28.80 -11.44 -10.30
CA HIS A 94 -29.98 -10.71 -9.85
C HIS A 94 -29.68 -9.58 -8.87
N VAL A 95 -28.39 -9.34 -8.57
CA VAL A 95 -27.93 -8.34 -7.63
C VAL A 95 -27.20 -7.21 -8.37
N TYR A 96 -27.47 -5.98 -8.00
CA TYR A 96 -26.73 -4.84 -8.53
C TYR A 96 -25.30 -4.82 -7.94
N THR A 97 -24.30 -4.78 -8.82
CA THR A 97 -22.90 -4.70 -8.44
C THR A 97 -22.62 -3.55 -7.45
N THR A 98 -23.26 -2.40 -7.66
CA THR A 98 -23.15 -1.22 -6.79
C THR A 98 -23.55 -1.50 -5.34
N SER A 99 -24.46 -2.44 -5.09
CA SER A 99 -24.85 -2.80 -3.72
C SER A 99 -23.75 -3.54 -2.98
N VAL A 100 -23.02 -4.40 -3.68
CA VAL A 100 -21.84 -5.11 -3.14
C VAL A 100 -20.68 -4.15 -2.95
N VAL A 101 -20.41 -3.29 -3.94
CA VAL A 101 -19.37 -2.24 -3.84
C VAL A 101 -19.57 -1.37 -2.60
N ARG A 102 -20.82 -0.96 -2.33
CA ARG A 102 -21.14 -0.11 -1.16
C ARG A 102 -20.81 -0.81 0.15
N ARG A 103 -21.06 -2.11 0.26
CA ARG A 103 -20.71 -2.90 1.45
C ARG A 103 -19.20 -3.06 1.59
N LEU A 104 -18.49 -3.36 0.49
CA LEU A 104 -17.04 -3.48 0.49
C LEU A 104 -16.35 -2.19 0.95
N LYS A 105 -16.83 -1.05 0.48
CA LYS A 105 -16.28 0.26 0.86
C LYS A 105 -16.37 0.55 2.36
N ASN A 106 -17.30 -0.08 3.07
CA ASN A 106 -17.47 0.11 4.51
C ASN A 106 -16.59 -0.82 5.36
N LEU A 107 -15.88 -1.76 4.75
CA LEU A 107 -14.97 -2.66 5.46
C LEU A 107 -13.61 -1.97 5.63
N LYS A 108 -13.14 -1.92 6.87
CA LYS A 108 -11.88 -1.22 7.24
C LYS A 108 -10.63 -1.82 6.57
N GLN A 109 -10.68 -3.09 6.21
CA GLN A 109 -9.58 -3.80 5.55
C GLN A 109 -9.46 -3.44 4.07
N VAL A 110 -10.50 -2.88 3.46
CA VAL A 110 -10.56 -2.55 2.04
C VAL A 110 -9.98 -1.16 1.81
N SER A 111 -8.94 -1.08 0.99
CA SER A 111 -8.31 0.19 0.61
C SER A 111 -8.85 0.75 -0.71
N ASN A 112 -9.11 -0.12 -1.68
CA ASN A 112 -9.60 0.27 -3.01
C ASN A 112 -10.62 -0.75 -3.50
N VAL A 113 -11.60 -0.27 -4.28
CA VAL A 113 -12.59 -1.10 -4.96
C VAL A 113 -12.76 -0.60 -6.39
N PHE A 114 -12.74 -1.51 -7.35
CA PHE A 114 -12.96 -1.22 -8.76
C PHE A 114 -14.02 -2.15 -9.33
N GLU A 115 -14.87 -1.63 -10.20
CA GLU A 115 -15.73 -2.45 -11.07
C GLU A 115 -14.93 -2.88 -12.31
N LEU A 116 -15.14 -4.10 -12.75
CA LEU A 116 -14.40 -4.72 -13.85
C LEU A 116 -15.33 -5.23 -14.93
N THR A 117 -14.80 -5.36 -16.13
CA THR A 117 -15.36 -6.20 -17.19
C THR A 117 -14.74 -7.59 -17.14
N GLY A 118 -15.42 -8.62 -17.65
CA GLY A 118 -14.93 -10.00 -17.71
C GLY A 118 -15.62 -10.93 -16.73
N ASP A 119 -14.94 -11.98 -16.31
CA ASP A 119 -15.51 -13.06 -15.49
C ASP A 119 -15.80 -12.63 -14.04
N TYR A 120 -15.16 -11.58 -13.57
CA TYR A 120 -15.38 -10.97 -12.28
C TYR A 120 -15.89 -9.56 -12.43
N ASP A 121 -16.78 -9.17 -11.55
CA ASP A 121 -17.46 -7.87 -11.59
C ASP A 121 -16.74 -6.79 -10.78
N ILE A 122 -16.03 -7.20 -9.74
CA ILE A 122 -15.36 -6.31 -8.78
C ILE A 122 -13.96 -6.83 -8.47
N THR A 123 -13.02 -5.91 -8.25
CA THR A 123 -11.78 -6.19 -7.53
C THR A 123 -11.66 -5.30 -6.33
N ALA A 124 -11.25 -5.87 -5.19
CA ALA A 124 -10.97 -5.16 -3.95
C ALA A 124 -9.49 -5.33 -3.58
N TYR A 125 -8.87 -4.24 -3.21
CA TYR A 125 -7.54 -4.24 -2.61
C TYR A 125 -7.69 -4.29 -1.09
N VAL A 126 -7.12 -5.30 -0.45
CA VAL A 126 -7.32 -5.61 0.97
C VAL A 126 -5.99 -5.67 1.69
N LYS A 127 -5.97 -5.10 2.89
CA LYS A 127 -4.80 -5.10 3.77
C LYS A 127 -5.21 -5.62 5.15
N VAL A 128 -4.52 -6.65 5.62
CA VAL A 128 -4.77 -7.29 6.92
C VAL A 128 -3.46 -7.60 7.65
N PRO A 129 -3.46 -7.67 9.00
CA PRO A 129 -2.24 -7.88 9.78
C PRO A 129 -1.64 -9.29 9.66
N SER A 130 -2.47 -10.31 9.35
CA SER A 130 -2.04 -11.71 9.39
C SER A 130 -2.82 -12.60 8.42
N THR A 131 -2.31 -13.81 8.17
CA THR A 131 -3.00 -14.83 7.36
C THR A 131 -4.35 -15.26 7.98
N PRO A 132 -4.47 -15.50 9.29
CA PRO A 132 -5.77 -15.74 9.90
C PRO A 132 -6.78 -14.61 9.68
N ASP A 133 -6.35 -13.37 9.74
CA ASP A 133 -7.22 -12.21 9.46
C ASP A 133 -7.67 -12.18 8.00
N LEU A 134 -6.81 -12.56 7.06
CA LEU A 134 -7.18 -12.70 5.65
C LEU A 134 -8.23 -13.78 5.46
N ASN A 135 -8.05 -14.94 6.08
CA ASN A 135 -9.02 -16.04 6.00
C ASN A 135 -10.38 -15.63 6.56
N ASN A 136 -10.41 -14.95 7.71
CA ASN A 136 -11.64 -14.43 8.30
C ASN A 136 -12.33 -13.41 7.37
N PHE A 137 -11.56 -12.54 6.75
CA PHE A 137 -12.08 -11.58 5.79
C PHE A 137 -12.69 -12.26 4.56
N ILE A 138 -12.03 -13.29 4.01
CA ILE A 138 -12.54 -14.06 2.87
C ILE A 138 -13.86 -14.75 3.23
N GLU A 139 -13.98 -15.34 4.42
CA GLU A 139 -15.21 -15.96 4.88
C GLU A 139 -16.34 -14.93 5.06
N GLU A 140 -16.05 -13.77 5.63
CA GLU A 140 -17.00 -12.66 5.71
C GLU A 140 -17.47 -12.21 4.33
N LEU A 141 -16.56 -12.10 3.38
CA LEU A 141 -16.87 -11.71 2.01
C LEU A 141 -17.73 -12.74 1.29
N ARG A 142 -17.45 -14.04 1.45
CA ARG A 142 -18.22 -15.13 0.88
C ARG A 142 -19.63 -15.21 1.44
N ALA A 143 -19.82 -14.84 2.70
CA ALA A 143 -21.10 -14.79 3.36
C ALA A 143 -21.92 -13.52 3.01
N MET A 144 -21.30 -12.55 2.35
CA MET A 144 -21.95 -11.29 1.98
C MET A 144 -23.05 -11.52 0.94
N PRO A 145 -24.27 -10.99 1.19
CA PRO A 145 -25.37 -11.12 0.21
C PRO A 145 -24.98 -10.53 -1.15
N GLY A 146 -25.23 -11.28 -2.21
CA GLY A 146 -24.93 -10.90 -3.59
C GLY A 146 -23.57 -11.33 -4.11
N VAL A 147 -22.67 -11.83 -3.25
CA VAL A 147 -21.40 -12.42 -3.65
C VAL A 147 -21.62 -13.84 -4.10
N LYS A 148 -21.30 -14.15 -5.36
CA LYS A 148 -21.43 -15.47 -5.96
C LYS A 148 -20.15 -16.29 -5.76
N ASN A 149 -19.00 -15.68 -6.06
CA ASN A 149 -17.69 -16.34 -6.03
C ASN A 149 -16.59 -15.32 -5.78
N THR A 150 -15.49 -15.78 -5.22
CA THR A 150 -14.30 -14.97 -4.96
C THR A 150 -13.03 -15.70 -5.37
N ASP A 151 -12.07 -14.97 -5.91
CA ASP A 151 -10.70 -15.42 -6.16
C ASP A 151 -9.73 -14.49 -5.45
N THR A 152 -8.94 -15.02 -4.53
CA THR A 152 -8.02 -14.24 -3.71
C THR A 152 -6.59 -14.46 -4.14
N ARG A 153 -5.89 -13.37 -4.41
CA ARG A 153 -4.47 -13.36 -4.76
C ARG A 153 -3.69 -12.56 -3.74
N VAL A 154 -2.80 -13.22 -3.02
CA VAL A 154 -1.91 -12.53 -2.08
C VAL A 154 -0.83 -11.80 -2.86
N VAL A 155 -0.64 -10.53 -2.55
CA VAL A 155 0.45 -9.73 -3.10
C VAL A 155 1.74 -10.11 -2.36
N LEU A 156 2.69 -10.69 -3.06
CA LEU A 156 3.97 -11.09 -2.47
C LEU A 156 4.88 -9.89 -2.23
N LYS A 157 4.93 -8.96 -3.19
CA LYS A 157 5.75 -7.74 -3.12
C LYS A 157 5.11 -6.62 -3.95
N LYS A 158 5.27 -5.42 -3.48
CA LYS A 158 4.99 -4.21 -4.25
C LYS A 158 6.32 -3.49 -4.51
N TYR A 159 6.66 -3.30 -5.76
CA TYR A 159 7.97 -2.75 -6.15
C TYR A 159 7.98 -1.24 -6.26
N ALA A 160 6.91 -0.63 -6.75
CA ALA A 160 6.86 0.82 -6.94
C ALA A 160 5.43 1.34 -7.00
N GLU A 161 5.24 2.56 -6.58
CA GLU A 161 4.16 3.42 -7.07
C GLU A 161 4.77 4.36 -8.12
N ILE A 162 4.32 4.20 -9.37
CA ILE A 162 4.76 5.09 -10.44
C ILE A 162 3.85 6.31 -10.40
N SER A 163 4.37 7.40 -9.87
CA SER A 163 3.71 8.69 -9.94
C SER A 163 3.97 9.28 -11.33
N ASN A 164 2.96 9.23 -12.19
CA ASN A 164 2.98 10.01 -13.41
C ASN A 164 2.70 11.47 -13.04
N SER A 165 3.74 12.27 -13.06
CA SER A 165 3.65 13.74 -12.97
C SER A 165 3.07 14.32 -14.25
#